data_97c9e4a526b8af811a763aee152f03a4
#
_entry.id   97c9e4a526b8af811a763aee152f03a4
#
_cell.length_a   1.000
_cell.length_b   1.000
_cell.length_c   1.000
_cell.angle_alpha   90.00
_cell.angle_beta   90.00
_cell.angle_gamma   90.00
#
_symmetry.space_group_name_H-M   'P 1'
#
loop_
_entity.id
_entity.type
_entity.pdbx_description
1 polymer ?
#
loop_
_entity_poly.entity_id
_entity_poly.type
_entity_poly.pdbx_seq_one_letter_code
_entity_poly.pdbx_strand_id
1 'polypeptide(L)'
;MIEFRNVKKIYTGGINTIALDDISFVIKKEEFVSLVGHSGAGKSTLLKLLYAEEHPTSGEILFNGEDIARLTPKQLPYHRRRIGTVFQDFKLLPRKTIFENVAFALEVSDHSDKEISELVPQILEIVGLAHKMDSYPREISGGEQQRVAIARALVHRPPLIIADEPTGNLDPISSWGIIQLLLKINKLGTTVLLATHNKDIVNRVKKRVITLDQGKIIRDHSKGRYAI
;
A
#
# COMPACT_ATOMS: atom_id res chain seq x y z
N MET A 1 10.16 11.68 3.02
CA MET A 1 9.09 10.98 3.72
C MET A 1 9.50 9.54 4.06
N ILE A 2 9.92 8.77 3.10
CA ILE A 2 10.48 7.42 3.27
C ILE A 2 11.90 7.46 2.76
N GLU A 3 12.84 6.88 3.50
CA GLU A 3 14.24 6.80 3.09
C GLU A 3 14.79 5.43 3.44
N PHE A 4 15.32 4.72 2.45
CA PHE A 4 16.09 3.50 2.60
C PHE A 4 17.57 3.85 2.47
N ARG A 5 18.40 3.39 3.40
CA ARG A 5 19.84 3.61 3.44
C ARG A 5 20.59 2.30 3.55
N ASN A 6 21.20 1.86 2.46
CA ASN A 6 22.01 0.63 2.36
C ASN A 6 21.31 -0.59 2.98
N VAL A 7 20.00 -0.73 2.72
CA VAL A 7 19.16 -1.74 3.34
C VAL A 7 19.42 -3.11 2.72
N LYS A 8 19.71 -4.08 3.58
CA LYS A 8 19.87 -5.49 3.22
C LYS A 8 18.87 -6.34 4.00
N LYS A 9 18.28 -7.33 3.33
CA LYS A 9 17.43 -8.34 3.97
C LYS A 9 17.83 -9.72 3.50
N ILE A 10 18.21 -10.56 4.46
CA ILE A 10 18.53 -11.98 4.26
C ILE A 10 17.54 -12.80 5.08
N TYR A 11 16.88 -13.75 4.45
CA TYR A 11 16.11 -14.77 5.15
C TYR A 11 17.02 -15.96 5.47
N THR A 12 17.06 -16.32 6.74
CA THR A 12 17.83 -17.45 7.29
C THR A 12 16.85 -18.54 7.71
N GLY A 13 16.89 -19.72 7.06
CA GLY A 13 15.92 -20.79 7.34
C GLY A 13 16.14 -21.99 6.40
N GLY A 14 17.37 -22.49 6.34
CA GLY A 14 17.83 -23.51 5.40
C GLY A 14 18.86 -22.92 4.43
N ILE A 15 18.47 -22.62 3.20
CA ILE A 15 19.34 -21.89 2.24
C ILE A 15 19.15 -20.40 2.50
N ASN A 16 20.25 -19.68 2.80
CA ASN A 16 20.21 -18.25 2.97
C ASN A 16 19.79 -17.56 1.66
N THR A 17 18.70 -16.81 1.69
CA THR A 17 18.17 -16.11 0.53
C THR A 17 18.31 -14.59 0.74
N ILE A 18 19.07 -13.93 -0.14
CA ILE A 18 19.18 -12.48 -0.16
C ILE A 18 17.92 -11.94 -0.88
N ALA A 19 17.02 -11.36 -0.13
CA ALA A 19 15.79 -10.79 -0.67
C ALA A 19 15.95 -9.32 -1.08
N LEU A 20 16.81 -8.56 -0.37
CA LEU A 20 17.22 -7.21 -0.71
C LEU A 20 18.72 -7.06 -0.46
N ASP A 21 19.42 -6.40 -1.38
CA ASP A 21 20.87 -6.24 -1.35
C ASP A 21 21.25 -4.78 -1.67
N ASP A 22 21.64 -4.03 -0.64
CA ASP A 22 22.10 -2.64 -0.72
C ASP A 22 21.08 -1.67 -1.35
N ILE A 23 19.86 -1.69 -0.83
CA ILE A 23 18.78 -0.82 -1.31
C ILE A 23 18.89 0.58 -0.70
N SER A 24 19.00 1.59 -1.58
CA SER A 24 19.02 3.00 -1.16
C SER A 24 18.16 3.84 -2.11
N PHE A 25 17.14 4.51 -1.57
CA PHE A 25 16.30 5.47 -2.30
C PHE A 25 15.48 6.32 -1.33
N VAL A 26 14.91 7.41 -1.84
CA VAL A 26 14.03 8.30 -1.07
C VAL A 26 12.71 8.48 -1.81
N ILE A 27 11.58 8.36 -1.10
CA ILE A 27 10.26 8.78 -1.57
C ILE A 27 9.88 10.07 -0.85
N LYS A 28 9.55 11.12 -1.61
CA LYS A 28 9.12 12.41 -1.07
C LYS A 28 7.64 12.35 -0.65
N LYS A 29 7.22 13.34 0.15
CA LYS A 29 5.79 13.53 0.43
C LYS A 29 5.01 13.77 -0.86
N GLU A 30 3.77 13.27 -0.91
CA GLU A 30 2.84 13.45 -2.03
C GLU A 30 3.34 12.86 -3.36
N GLU A 31 4.41 12.08 -3.33
CA GLU A 31 4.92 11.41 -4.51
C GLU A 31 4.09 10.15 -4.83
N PHE A 32 3.87 9.90 -6.13
CA PHE A 32 3.36 8.63 -6.61
C PHE A 32 4.52 7.84 -7.22
N VAL A 33 4.83 6.70 -6.65
CA VAL A 33 5.92 5.83 -7.09
C VAL A 33 5.39 4.45 -7.46
N SER A 34 5.74 3.97 -8.64
CA SER A 34 5.52 2.59 -9.05
C SER A 34 6.78 1.78 -8.77
N LEU A 35 6.67 0.77 -7.92
CA LEU A 35 7.71 -0.22 -7.66
C LEU A 35 7.46 -1.44 -8.57
N VAL A 36 8.34 -1.68 -9.52
CA VAL A 36 8.18 -2.72 -10.52
C VAL A 36 9.30 -3.76 -10.43
N GLY A 37 9.04 -4.95 -10.95
CA GLY A 37 10.00 -6.06 -10.97
C GLY A 37 9.28 -7.38 -11.16
N HIS A 38 10.01 -8.43 -11.56
CA HIS A 38 9.48 -9.78 -11.67
C HIS A 38 8.99 -10.34 -10.34
N SER A 39 8.24 -11.43 -10.37
CA SER A 39 7.95 -12.20 -9.15
C SER A 39 9.27 -12.63 -8.50
N GLY A 40 9.37 -12.49 -7.17
CA GLY A 40 10.62 -12.78 -6.46
C GLY A 40 11.68 -11.67 -6.48
N ALA A 41 11.46 -10.53 -7.17
CA ALA A 41 12.45 -9.44 -7.22
C ALA A 41 12.71 -8.75 -5.87
N GLY A 42 11.90 -9.02 -4.82
CA GLY A 42 12.03 -8.41 -3.49
C GLY A 42 10.97 -7.35 -3.16
N LYS A 43 10.00 -7.08 -4.07
CA LYS A 43 8.96 -6.05 -3.85
C LYS A 43 8.20 -6.24 -2.54
N SER A 44 7.61 -7.42 -2.32
CA SER A 44 6.83 -7.69 -1.10
C SER A 44 7.70 -7.64 0.16
N THR A 45 8.97 -8.03 0.08
CA THR A 45 9.92 -7.89 1.20
C THR A 45 10.14 -6.41 1.53
N LEU A 46 10.34 -5.56 0.51
CA LEU A 46 10.49 -4.12 0.69
C LEU A 46 9.25 -3.50 1.37
N LEU A 47 8.05 -3.91 0.94
CA LEU A 47 6.81 -3.45 1.55
C LEU A 47 6.67 -3.93 3.00
N LYS A 48 7.00 -5.20 3.29
CA LYS A 48 6.98 -5.77 4.66
C LYS A 48 7.89 -5.03 5.62
N LEU A 49 9.05 -4.58 5.15
CA LEU A 49 9.92 -3.72 5.94
C LEU A 49 9.27 -2.37 6.25
N LEU A 50 8.56 -1.76 5.28
CA LEU A 50 7.91 -0.44 5.48
C LEU A 50 6.82 -0.45 6.56
N TYR A 51 5.98 -1.49 6.61
CA TYR A 51 4.97 -1.59 7.67
C TYR A 51 5.43 -2.39 8.89
N ALA A 52 6.77 -2.57 9.00
CA ALA A 52 7.43 -3.21 10.15
C ALA A 52 6.84 -4.60 10.47
N GLU A 53 6.53 -5.41 9.45
CA GLU A 53 6.26 -6.84 9.59
C GLU A 53 7.58 -7.62 9.66
N GLU A 54 8.60 -7.10 8.96
CA GLU A 54 9.96 -7.62 8.92
C GLU A 54 10.95 -6.54 9.35
N HIS A 55 12.12 -6.95 9.82
CA HIS A 55 13.24 -6.06 10.11
C HIS A 55 14.35 -6.23 9.07
N PRO A 56 15.07 -5.16 8.71
CA PRO A 56 16.24 -5.28 7.86
C PRO A 56 17.34 -6.08 8.58
N THR A 57 18.18 -6.80 7.80
CA THR A 57 19.37 -7.45 8.34
C THR A 57 20.48 -6.43 8.61
N SER A 58 20.57 -5.39 7.76
CA SER A 58 21.44 -4.22 7.94
C SER A 58 20.88 -3.02 7.19
N GLY A 59 21.43 -1.83 7.45
CA GLY A 59 20.94 -0.56 6.92
C GLY A 59 19.84 0.04 7.77
N GLU A 60 19.27 1.16 7.31
CA GLU A 60 18.27 1.93 8.03
C GLU A 60 17.06 2.21 7.13
N ILE A 61 15.86 2.23 7.71
CA ILE A 61 14.63 2.63 7.03
C ILE A 61 13.98 3.72 7.85
N LEU A 62 13.92 4.93 7.28
CA LEU A 62 13.33 6.08 7.96
C LEU A 62 11.94 6.39 7.39
N PHE A 63 10.97 6.56 8.27
CA PHE A 63 9.63 7.06 7.95
C PHE A 63 9.41 8.39 8.66
N ASN A 64 9.35 9.48 7.91
CA ASN A 64 9.35 10.86 8.43
C ASN A 64 10.50 11.17 9.40
N GLY A 65 11.68 10.58 9.17
CA GLY A 65 12.87 10.75 10.00
C GLY A 65 12.98 9.79 11.19
N GLU A 66 11.97 8.95 11.44
CA GLU A 66 11.95 7.95 12.49
C GLU A 66 12.40 6.59 11.94
N ASP A 67 13.39 5.95 12.58
CA ASP A 67 13.88 4.63 12.17
C ASP A 67 12.88 3.54 12.54
N ILE A 68 12.31 2.91 11.51
CA ILE A 68 11.27 1.87 11.66
C ILE A 68 11.83 0.65 12.41
N ALA A 69 13.10 0.31 12.25
CA ALA A 69 13.71 -0.85 12.88
C ALA A 69 13.83 -0.71 14.41
N ARG A 70 13.77 0.52 14.93
CA ARG A 70 13.87 0.84 16.36
C ARG A 70 12.51 1.00 17.05
N LEU A 71 11.41 0.80 16.33
CA LEU A 71 10.07 0.91 16.91
C LEU A 71 9.83 -0.18 17.96
N THR A 72 9.38 0.23 19.13
CA THR A 72 8.95 -0.68 20.18
C THR A 72 7.62 -1.35 19.83
N PRO A 73 7.27 -2.52 20.42
CA PRO A 73 5.97 -3.15 20.20
C PRO A 73 4.77 -2.23 20.48
N LYS A 74 4.90 -1.27 21.41
CA LYS A 74 3.85 -0.28 21.70
C LYS A 74 3.71 0.79 20.60
N GLN A 75 4.77 1.09 19.86
CA GLN A 75 4.78 2.08 18.77
C GLN A 75 4.33 1.49 17.44
N LEU A 76 4.47 0.17 17.23
CA LEU A 76 4.10 -0.49 15.98
C LEU A 76 2.65 -0.23 15.52
N PRO A 77 1.61 -0.29 16.40
CA PRO A 77 0.25 0.01 15.98
C PRO A 77 0.09 1.45 15.45
N TYR A 78 0.73 2.42 16.09
CA TYR A 78 0.70 3.83 15.67
C TYR A 78 1.44 4.04 14.34
N HIS A 79 2.56 3.35 14.13
CA HIS A 79 3.27 3.37 12.85
C HIS A 79 2.39 2.80 11.73
N ARG A 80 1.76 1.64 11.95
CA ARG A 80 0.90 0.97 10.96
C ARG A 80 -0.35 1.78 10.61
N ARG A 81 -0.93 2.55 11.55
CA ARG A 81 -2.06 3.47 11.28
C ARG A 81 -1.66 4.62 10.33
N ARG A 82 -0.38 4.96 10.25
CA ARG A 82 0.16 5.96 9.32
C ARG A 82 0.38 5.40 7.90
N ILE A 83 0.11 4.11 7.69
CA ILE A 83 0.29 3.43 6.41
C ILE A 83 -0.99 2.69 6.07
N GLY A 84 -1.71 3.20 5.06
CA GLY A 84 -2.85 2.47 4.49
C GLY A 84 -2.35 1.36 3.57
N THR A 85 -2.71 0.10 3.84
CA THR A 85 -2.27 -1.03 3.04
C THR A 85 -3.43 -1.60 2.24
N VAL A 86 -3.22 -1.75 0.92
CA VAL A 86 -4.18 -2.33 -0.04
C VAL A 86 -3.54 -3.58 -0.65
N PHE A 87 -4.19 -4.72 -0.49
CA PHE A 87 -3.71 -6.02 -0.97
C PHE A 87 -4.45 -6.48 -2.22
N GLN A 88 -3.87 -7.42 -2.95
CA GLN A 88 -4.46 -8.05 -4.12
C GLN A 88 -5.74 -8.84 -3.79
N ASP A 89 -5.81 -9.50 -2.64
CA ASP A 89 -6.90 -10.38 -2.20
C ASP A 89 -7.92 -9.67 -1.29
N PHE A 90 -8.03 -8.37 -1.39
CA PHE A 90 -8.96 -7.46 -0.70
C PHE A 90 -8.94 -7.55 0.84
N LYS A 91 -8.76 -8.73 1.43
CA LYS A 91 -8.75 -8.98 2.89
C LYS A 91 -10.02 -8.44 3.59
N LEU A 92 -11.17 -8.51 2.94
CA LEU A 92 -12.44 -8.07 3.55
C LEU A 92 -12.97 -9.10 4.54
N LEU A 93 -13.69 -8.61 5.53
CA LEU A 93 -14.39 -9.41 6.52
C LEU A 93 -15.74 -9.88 5.90
N PRO A 94 -15.90 -11.18 5.57
CA PRO A 94 -17.01 -11.63 4.71
C PRO A 94 -18.38 -11.58 5.39
N ARG A 95 -18.41 -11.52 6.73
CA ARG A 95 -19.63 -11.48 7.56
C ARG A 95 -19.99 -10.08 8.04
N LYS A 96 -19.24 -9.07 7.63
CA LYS A 96 -19.47 -7.66 7.93
C LYS A 96 -19.89 -6.94 6.67
N THR A 97 -20.79 -5.94 6.80
CA THR A 97 -21.19 -5.05 5.72
C THR A 97 -20.00 -4.23 5.22
N ILE A 98 -20.17 -3.48 4.14
CA ILE A 98 -19.17 -2.56 3.62
C ILE A 98 -18.87 -1.48 4.65
N PHE A 99 -19.91 -0.91 5.28
CA PHE A 99 -19.75 0.05 6.38
C PHE A 99 -18.89 -0.54 7.49
N GLU A 100 -19.27 -1.71 8.01
CA GLU A 100 -18.55 -2.37 9.10
C GLU A 100 -17.11 -2.79 8.74
N ASN A 101 -16.84 -3.12 7.47
CA ASN A 101 -15.47 -3.40 7.01
C ASN A 101 -14.56 -2.16 7.10
N VAL A 102 -15.10 -0.98 6.82
CA VAL A 102 -14.34 0.27 6.95
C VAL A 102 -14.30 0.73 8.41
N ALA A 103 -15.42 0.65 9.14
CA ALA A 103 -15.55 0.99 10.54
C ALA A 103 -14.57 0.21 11.42
N PHE A 104 -14.35 -1.07 11.13
CA PHE A 104 -13.45 -1.94 11.89
C PHE A 104 -12.05 -1.34 12.11
N ALA A 105 -11.51 -0.63 11.13
CA ALA A 105 -10.21 0.02 11.27
C ALA A 105 -10.23 1.14 12.34
N LEU A 106 -11.34 1.85 12.47
CA LEU A 106 -11.54 2.90 13.48
C LEU A 106 -11.84 2.30 14.86
N GLU A 107 -12.69 1.24 14.92
CA GLU A 107 -13.01 0.51 16.15
C GLU A 107 -11.73 0.02 16.87
N VAL A 108 -10.81 -0.63 16.15
CA VAL A 108 -9.53 -1.11 16.72
C VAL A 108 -8.56 0.01 17.07
N SER A 109 -8.96 1.27 16.83
CA SER A 109 -8.18 2.48 17.10
C SER A 109 -8.83 3.38 18.14
N ASP A 110 -9.83 2.84 18.89
CA ASP A 110 -10.54 3.48 19.98
C ASP A 110 -11.30 4.76 19.56
N HIS A 111 -11.76 4.84 18.29
CA HIS A 111 -12.67 5.90 17.87
C HIS A 111 -14.08 5.67 18.41
N SER A 112 -14.76 6.76 18.76
CA SER A 112 -16.15 6.69 19.23
C SER A 112 -17.12 6.33 18.10
N ASP A 113 -18.29 5.75 18.43
CA ASP A 113 -19.34 5.43 17.47
C ASP A 113 -19.80 6.66 16.68
N LYS A 114 -19.78 7.84 17.31
CA LYS A 114 -20.10 9.10 16.67
C LYS A 114 -19.09 9.43 15.56
N GLU A 115 -17.81 9.36 15.83
CA GLU A 115 -16.75 9.59 14.83
C GLU A 115 -16.83 8.57 13.69
N ILE A 116 -17.09 7.30 14.02
CA ILE A 116 -17.25 6.23 13.02
C ILE A 116 -18.42 6.52 12.10
N SER A 117 -19.58 6.87 12.67
CA SER A 117 -20.80 7.19 11.90
C SER A 117 -20.67 8.42 11.00
N GLU A 118 -19.79 9.36 11.33
CA GLU A 118 -19.49 10.54 10.52
C GLU A 118 -18.41 10.27 9.45
N LEU A 119 -17.33 9.55 9.79
CA LEU A 119 -16.16 9.37 8.91
C LEU A 119 -16.38 8.31 7.84
N VAL A 120 -16.99 7.17 8.19
CA VAL A 120 -17.12 6.03 7.26
C VAL A 120 -17.92 6.40 6.02
N PRO A 121 -19.11 7.06 6.10
CA PRO A 121 -19.85 7.49 4.92
C PRO A 121 -19.06 8.43 4.01
N GLN A 122 -18.30 9.37 4.59
CA GLN A 122 -17.46 10.30 3.83
C GLN A 122 -16.38 9.56 3.02
N ILE A 123 -15.74 8.56 3.62
CA ILE A 123 -14.74 7.76 2.93
C ILE A 123 -15.38 6.87 1.85
N LEU A 124 -16.54 6.29 2.12
CA LEU A 124 -17.29 5.51 1.14
C LEU A 124 -17.74 6.37 -0.05
N GLU A 125 -18.06 7.65 0.17
CA GLU A 125 -18.33 8.61 -0.92
C GLU A 125 -17.10 8.85 -1.79
N ILE A 126 -15.92 9.03 -1.19
CA ILE A 126 -14.66 9.21 -1.93
C ILE A 126 -14.37 8.06 -2.89
N VAL A 127 -14.66 6.82 -2.47
CA VAL A 127 -14.47 5.62 -3.29
C VAL A 127 -15.69 5.26 -4.15
N GLY A 128 -16.80 6.02 -4.04
CA GLY A 128 -18.02 5.86 -4.84
C GLY A 128 -18.90 4.69 -4.41
N LEU A 129 -18.93 4.33 -3.12
CA LEU A 129 -19.67 3.20 -2.57
C LEU A 129 -20.65 3.56 -1.45
N ALA A 130 -20.95 4.85 -1.23
CA ALA A 130 -21.89 5.26 -0.18
C ALA A 130 -23.27 4.59 -0.31
N HIS A 131 -23.75 4.38 -1.54
CA HIS A 131 -25.06 3.75 -1.83
C HIS A 131 -25.10 2.23 -1.57
N LYS A 132 -23.95 1.62 -1.24
CA LYS A 132 -23.81 0.17 -0.96
C LYS A 132 -23.30 -0.11 0.45
N MET A 133 -23.36 0.86 1.36
CA MET A 133 -22.77 0.72 2.70
C MET A 133 -23.32 -0.47 3.50
N ASP A 134 -24.59 -0.83 3.28
CA ASP A 134 -25.27 -1.93 3.97
C ASP A 134 -25.12 -3.30 3.26
N SER A 135 -24.50 -3.32 2.06
CA SER A 135 -24.23 -4.56 1.33
C SER A 135 -23.10 -5.36 1.98
N TYR A 136 -23.07 -6.66 1.71
CA TYR A 136 -21.97 -7.55 2.11
C TYR A 136 -20.94 -7.71 0.97
N PRO A 137 -19.69 -8.11 1.26
CA PRO A 137 -18.67 -8.31 0.24
C PRO A 137 -19.09 -9.23 -0.91
N ARG A 138 -19.89 -10.28 -0.64
CA ARG A 138 -20.41 -11.23 -1.65
C ARG A 138 -21.42 -10.62 -2.62
N GLU A 139 -21.98 -9.46 -2.32
CA GLU A 139 -23.05 -8.79 -3.08
C GLU A 139 -22.49 -7.71 -4.02
N ILE A 140 -21.18 -7.52 -4.03
CA ILE A 140 -20.49 -6.51 -4.81
C ILE A 140 -19.39 -7.14 -5.70
N SER A 141 -19.10 -6.47 -6.82
CA SER A 141 -18.05 -6.89 -7.76
C SER A 141 -16.65 -6.83 -7.15
N GLY A 142 -15.68 -7.54 -7.76
CA GLY A 142 -14.29 -7.51 -7.32
C GLY A 142 -13.69 -6.11 -7.33
N GLY A 143 -14.03 -5.28 -8.33
CA GLY A 143 -13.60 -3.88 -8.38
C GLY A 143 -14.18 -3.03 -7.24
N GLU A 144 -15.43 -3.29 -6.84
CA GLU A 144 -16.06 -2.66 -5.68
C GLU A 144 -15.44 -3.16 -4.37
N GLN A 145 -15.15 -4.46 -4.26
CA GLN A 145 -14.43 -5.01 -3.10
C GLN A 145 -13.06 -4.34 -2.91
N GLN A 146 -12.33 -4.10 -4.00
CA GLN A 146 -11.06 -3.39 -3.94
C GLN A 146 -11.23 -1.92 -3.53
N ARG A 147 -12.32 -1.25 -3.95
CA ARG A 147 -12.65 0.10 -3.46
C ARG A 147 -12.94 0.12 -1.96
N VAL A 148 -13.60 -0.91 -1.42
CA VAL A 148 -13.81 -1.06 0.04
C VAL A 148 -12.46 -1.24 0.75
N ALA A 149 -11.55 -2.06 0.21
CA ALA A 149 -10.20 -2.22 0.77
C ALA A 149 -9.41 -0.90 0.78
N ILE A 150 -9.55 -0.09 -0.28
CA ILE A 150 -8.97 1.26 -0.34
C ILE A 150 -9.64 2.18 0.68
N ALA A 151 -10.97 2.15 0.83
CA ALA A 151 -11.68 2.93 1.84
C ALA A 151 -11.19 2.63 3.25
N ARG A 152 -11.06 1.34 3.59
CA ARG A 152 -10.49 0.89 4.86
C ARG A 152 -9.05 1.37 5.08
N ALA A 153 -8.24 1.39 4.02
CA ALA A 153 -6.88 1.90 4.08
C ALA A 153 -6.82 3.43 4.28
N LEU A 154 -7.84 4.16 3.79
CA LEU A 154 -7.91 5.61 3.83
C LEU A 154 -8.48 6.18 5.12
N VAL A 155 -9.25 5.40 5.87
CA VAL A 155 -10.12 5.92 6.96
C VAL A 155 -9.33 6.66 8.05
N HIS A 156 -8.06 6.30 8.27
CA HIS A 156 -7.15 7.01 9.18
C HIS A 156 -6.46 8.23 8.54
N ARG A 157 -6.79 8.58 7.29
CA ARG A 157 -6.13 9.64 6.52
C ARG A 157 -4.59 9.49 6.54
N PRO A 158 -4.07 8.30 6.19
CA PRO A 158 -2.64 8.04 6.31
C PRO A 158 -1.84 8.89 5.33
N PRO A 159 -0.63 9.36 5.71
CA PRO A 159 0.26 10.07 4.80
C PRO A 159 0.83 9.18 3.69
N LEU A 160 0.74 7.85 3.81
CA LEU A 160 1.22 6.86 2.84
C LEU A 160 0.16 5.79 2.58
N ILE A 161 -0.08 5.48 1.31
CA ILE A 161 -0.75 4.25 0.88
C ILE A 161 0.26 3.35 0.17
N ILE A 162 0.30 2.10 0.61
CA ILE A 162 1.00 1.01 -0.06
C ILE A 162 -0.06 0.14 -0.74
N ALA A 163 0.03 -0.02 -2.06
CA ALA A 163 -0.84 -0.89 -2.84
C ALA A 163 0.00 -2.02 -3.45
N ASP A 164 -0.15 -3.24 -2.92
CA ASP A 164 0.56 -4.43 -3.39
C ASP A 164 -0.32 -5.21 -4.36
N GLU A 165 0.03 -5.14 -5.66
CA GLU A 165 -0.71 -5.74 -6.78
C GLU A 165 -2.23 -5.49 -6.74
N PRO A 166 -2.70 -4.24 -6.53
CA PRO A 166 -4.10 -3.96 -6.21
C PRO A 166 -5.09 -4.28 -7.35
N THR A 167 -4.59 -4.66 -8.51
CA THR A 167 -5.36 -4.95 -9.72
C THR A 167 -5.22 -6.39 -10.20
N GLY A 168 -4.48 -7.22 -9.48
CA GLY A 168 -4.12 -8.58 -9.92
C GLY A 168 -5.31 -9.52 -10.13
N ASN A 169 -6.44 -9.28 -9.43
CA ASN A 169 -7.64 -10.10 -9.49
C ASN A 169 -8.81 -9.40 -10.22
N LEU A 170 -8.53 -8.35 -11.00
CA LEU A 170 -9.54 -7.51 -11.62
C LEU A 170 -9.45 -7.54 -13.15
N ASP A 171 -10.59 -7.34 -13.80
CA ASP A 171 -10.64 -7.06 -15.24
C ASP A 171 -9.95 -5.73 -15.60
N PRO A 172 -9.58 -5.51 -16.89
CA PRO A 172 -8.83 -4.31 -17.28
C PRO A 172 -9.56 -2.98 -17.01
N ILE A 173 -10.90 -2.95 -17.09
CA ILE A 173 -11.70 -1.73 -16.86
C ILE A 173 -11.70 -1.40 -15.37
N SER A 174 -12.02 -2.38 -14.54
CA SER A 174 -11.98 -2.26 -13.07
C SER A 174 -10.58 -1.90 -12.59
N SER A 175 -9.55 -2.55 -13.13
CA SER A 175 -8.13 -2.26 -12.84
C SER A 175 -7.80 -0.79 -13.07
N TRP A 176 -8.19 -0.24 -14.22
CA TRP A 176 -7.94 1.17 -14.51
C TRP A 176 -8.72 2.09 -13.57
N GLY A 177 -9.97 1.74 -13.21
CA GLY A 177 -10.74 2.48 -12.23
C GLY A 177 -10.09 2.55 -10.83
N ILE A 178 -9.45 1.47 -10.39
CA ILE A 178 -8.66 1.44 -9.14
C ILE A 178 -7.44 2.34 -9.23
N ILE A 179 -6.71 2.30 -10.34
CA ILE A 179 -5.53 3.17 -10.53
C ILE A 179 -5.93 4.65 -10.58
N GLN A 180 -7.04 4.99 -11.26
CA GLN A 180 -7.56 6.37 -11.25
C GLN A 180 -7.93 6.83 -9.83
N LEU A 181 -8.50 5.95 -9.01
CA LEU A 181 -8.80 6.26 -7.61
C LEU A 181 -7.51 6.53 -6.81
N LEU A 182 -6.48 5.69 -6.94
CA LEU A 182 -5.18 5.92 -6.30
C LEU A 182 -4.51 7.22 -6.76
N LEU A 183 -4.62 7.56 -8.05
CA LEU A 183 -4.13 8.84 -8.59
C LEU A 183 -4.92 10.04 -8.04
N LYS A 184 -6.25 9.90 -7.84
CA LYS A 184 -7.08 10.93 -7.19
C LYS A 184 -6.66 11.13 -5.74
N ILE A 185 -6.46 10.04 -4.99
CA ILE A 185 -6.00 10.07 -3.61
C ILE A 185 -4.63 10.75 -3.50
N ASN A 186 -3.71 10.44 -4.43
CA ASN A 186 -2.41 11.09 -4.47
C ASN A 186 -2.51 12.60 -4.73
N LYS A 187 -3.41 13.04 -5.63
CA LYS A 187 -3.66 14.47 -5.89
C LYS A 187 -4.22 15.21 -4.65
N LEU A 188 -4.82 14.50 -3.72
CA LEU A 188 -5.31 15.05 -2.45
C LEU A 188 -4.21 15.10 -1.36
N GLY A 189 -2.96 14.81 -1.71
CA GLY A 189 -1.80 14.97 -0.82
C GLY A 189 -1.28 13.68 -0.18
N THR A 190 -1.88 12.51 -0.45
CA THR A 190 -1.40 11.23 0.06
C THR A 190 -0.26 10.70 -0.81
N THR A 191 0.85 10.27 -0.22
CA THR A 191 1.91 9.54 -0.92
C THR A 191 1.41 8.16 -1.31
N VAL A 192 1.72 7.69 -2.53
CA VAL A 192 1.30 6.37 -3.00
C VAL A 192 2.51 5.57 -3.47
N LEU A 193 2.69 4.37 -2.92
CA LEU A 193 3.64 3.37 -3.38
C LEU A 193 2.87 2.19 -3.97
N LEU A 194 2.87 2.10 -5.31
CA LEU A 194 2.20 1.05 -6.07
C LEU A 194 3.21 -0.03 -6.44
N ALA A 195 3.14 -1.20 -5.85
CA ALA A 195 3.89 -2.37 -6.31
C ALA A 195 3.06 -3.12 -7.36
N THR A 196 3.62 -3.29 -8.55
CA THR A 196 2.94 -4.01 -9.63
C THR A 196 3.91 -4.53 -10.68
N HIS A 197 3.53 -5.61 -11.34
CA HIS A 197 4.22 -6.13 -12.53
C HIS A 197 3.45 -5.79 -13.84
N ASN A 198 2.34 -5.06 -13.75
CA ASN A 198 1.51 -4.73 -14.91
C ASN A 198 2.11 -3.54 -15.70
N LYS A 199 2.71 -3.84 -16.86
CA LYS A 199 3.36 -2.87 -17.76
C LYS A 199 2.43 -1.77 -18.25
N ASP A 200 1.20 -2.13 -18.60
CA ASP A 200 0.24 -1.19 -19.17
C ASP A 200 -0.19 -0.13 -18.15
N ILE A 201 -0.41 -0.55 -16.90
CA ILE A 201 -0.71 0.36 -15.80
C ILE A 201 0.45 1.35 -15.61
N VAL A 202 1.68 0.86 -15.45
CA VAL A 202 2.86 1.71 -15.21
C VAL A 202 3.05 2.71 -16.35
N ASN A 203 2.93 2.26 -17.61
CA ASN A 203 3.09 3.10 -18.78
C ASN A 203 1.99 4.17 -18.94
N ARG A 204 0.78 3.89 -18.44
CA ARG A 204 -0.34 4.86 -18.45
C ARG A 204 -0.25 5.86 -17.31
N VAL A 205 0.23 5.45 -16.12
CA VAL A 205 0.38 6.30 -14.93
C VAL A 205 1.41 7.40 -15.12
N LYS A 206 2.51 7.14 -15.85
CA LYS A 206 3.58 8.08 -16.20
C LYS A 206 4.15 8.86 -15.00
N LYS A 207 4.28 8.20 -13.86
CA LYS A 207 4.90 8.73 -12.64
C LYS A 207 6.28 8.11 -12.45
N ARG A 208 6.93 8.38 -11.32
CA ARG A 208 8.22 7.78 -10.98
C ARG A 208 8.13 6.25 -10.94
N VAL A 209 9.13 5.59 -11.50
CA VAL A 209 9.24 4.13 -11.55
C VAL A 209 10.57 3.72 -10.95
N ILE A 210 10.53 2.88 -9.92
CA ILE A 210 11.68 2.21 -9.35
C ILE A 210 11.60 0.75 -9.80
N THR A 211 12.63 0.27 -10.50
CA THR A 211 12.71 -1.12 -10.96
C THR A 211 13.62 -1.91 -10.04
N LEU A 212 13.04 -2.97 -9.45
CA LEU A 212 13.73 -3.91 -8.60
C LEU A 212 13.98 -5.22 -9.38
N ASP A 213 15.21 -5.72 -9.33
CA ASP A 213 15.58 -7.02 -9.86
C ASP A 213 16.58 -7.71 -8.94
N GLN A 214 16.33 -8.99 -8.62
CA GLN A 214 17.16 -9.80 -7.74
C GLN A 214 17.59 -9.07 -6.45
N GLY A 215 16.64 -8.36 -5.82
CA GLY A 215 16.89 -7.63 -4.59
C GLY A 215 17.65 -6.31 -4.74
N LYS A 216 17.93 -5.83 -5.96
CA LYS A 216 18.64 -4.58 -6.23
C LYS A 216 17.80 -3.59 -7.02
N ILE A 217 18.00 -2.29 -6.78
CA ILE A 217 17.44 -1.26 -7.65
C ILE A 217 18.31 -1.16 -8.90
N ILE A 218 17.75 -1.48 -10.05
CA ILE A 218 18.43 -1.39 -11.34
C ILE A 218 18.11 -0.11 -12.10
N ARG A 219 16.97 0.52 -11.79
CA ARG A 219 16.54 1.80 -12.39
C ARG A 219 15.68 2.60 -11.42
N ASP A 220 15.79 3.93 -11.50
CA ASP A 220 14.95 4.90 -10.81
C ASP A 220 14.74 6.12 -11.72
N HIS A 221 13.55 6.25 -12.27
CA HIS A 221 13.21 7.29 -13.24
C HIS A 221 12.01 8.11 -12.80
N SER A 222 12.14 9.43 -12.75
CA SER A 222 11.10 10.36 -12.29
C SER A 222 9.83 10.38 -13.16
N LYS A 223 9.93 10.04 -14.45
CA LYS A 223 8.84 9.81 -15.41
C LYS A 223 9.17 8.56 -16.21
N GLY A 224 9.11 7.42 -15.53
CA GLY A 224 9.54 6.16 -16.10
C GLY A 224 8.46 5.47 -16.93
N ARG A 225 8.93 4.57 -17.80
CA ARG A 225 8.15 3.48 -18.37
C ARG A 225 8.58 2.18 -17.71
N TYR A 226 7.71 1.19 -17.76
CA TYR A 226 8.08 -0.14 -17.35
C TYR A 226 9.22 -0.65 -18.25
N ALA A 227 10.38 -0.88 -17.68
CA ALA A 227 11.54 -1.48 -18.34
C ALA A 227 12.28 -2.35 -17.32
N ILE A 228 12.37 -3.63 -17.62
CA ILE A 228 13.19 -4.63 -16.92
C ILE A 228 14.27 -5.09 -17.89
#